data_b3cfdcee3d11a4b364345d3e32c6e37c
#
_entry.id   b3cfdcee3d11a4b364345d3e32c6e37c
#
_cell.length_a   1.000
_cell.length_b   1.000
_cell.length_c   1.000
_cell.angle_alpha   90.00
_cell.angle_beta   90.00
_cell.angle_gamma   90.00
#
_symmetry.space_group_name_H-M   'P 1'
#
loop_
_entity.id
_entity.type
_entity.pdbx_description
1 polymer ?
#
loop_
_entity_poly.entity_id
_entity_poly.type
_entity_poly.pdbx_seq_one_letter_code
_entity_poly.pdbx_strand_id
1 'polypeptide(L)'
;AGSILTSFFLVPAGLNFVGNNQVEYGIWLTLSSIVLWINYFDMGIGNGLRNMLSEALATQDFQQGKSYVSTTFVLLTAIMVVFNLLYAMLYAFGVIDWYQILRLPHEIVSVDLNHLMLVLMGIISLTFILKTIGNIYQALQMPVVNDALVLVGSLLSLIGIYLWSQVEAGNLGKLAFIFTLAPLFVYIVA
;
A
#
# COMPACT_ATOMS: atom_id res chain seq x y z
N ALA A 1 -13.96 12.81 2.39
CA ALA A 1 -14.65 12.75 3.70
C ALA A 1 -14.86 11.30 4.18
N GLY A 2 -15.32 10.38 3.32
CA GLY A 2 -15.57 8.97 3.69
C GLY A 2 -14.34 8.20 4.17
N SER A 3 -13.21 8.36 3.50
CA SER A 3 -11.94 7.70 3.85
C SER A 3 -11.39 8.12 5.22
N ILE A 4 -11.64 9.36 5.64
CA ILE A 4 -11.25 9.84 6.96
C ILE A 4 -12.11 9.16 8.05
N LEU A 5 -13.41 9.06 7.83
CA LEU A 5 -14.31 8.37 8.76
C LEU A 5 -13.95 6.89 8.92
N THR A 6 -13.65 6.20 7.81
CA THR A 6 -13.20 4.79 7.88
C THR A 6 -11.90 4.62 8.65
N SER A 7 -10.97 5.58 8.55
CA SER A 7 -9.71 5.55 9.31
C SER A 7 -9.94 5.62 10.83
N PHE A 8 -10.94 6.39 11.30
CA PHE A 8 -11.29 6.42 12.73
C PHE A 8 -11.78 5.08 13.26
N PHE A 9 -12.49 4.30 12.44
CA PHE A 9 -12.95 2.95 12.84
C PHE A 9 -11.84 1.90 12.70
N LEU A 10 -10.88 2.08 11.77
CA LEU A 10 -9.78 1.15 11.57
C LEU A 10 -8.82 1.09 12.78
N VAL A 11 -8.61 2.20 13.49
CA VAL A 11 -7.73 2.25 14.66
C VAL A 11 -8.22 1.33 15.79
N PRO A 12 -9.45 1.50 16.34
CA PRO A 12 -9.94 0.61 17.41
C PRO A 12 -10.15 -0.82 16.91
N ALA A 13 -10.58 -1.02 15.65
CA ALA A 13 -10.74 -2.34 15.07
C ALA A 13 -9.40 -3.09 15.00
N GLY A 14 -8.34 -2.43 14.54
CA GLY A 14 -7.00 -3.01 14.46
C GLY A 14 -6.41 -3.33 15.84
N LEU A 15 -6.59 -2.44 16.82
CA LEU A 15 -6.14 -2.69 18.20
C LEU A 15 -6.86 -3.90 18.82
N ASN A 16 -8.18 -3.96 18.68
CA ASN A 16 -8.95 -5.12 19.16
C ASN A 16 -8.56 -6.42 18.45
N PHE A 17 -8.25 -6.34 17.15
CA PHE A 17 -7.86 -7.48 16.34
C PHE A 17 -6.56 -8.15 16.82
N VAL A 18 -5.58 -7.38 17.26
CA VAL A 18 -4.33 -7.90 17.88
C VAL A 18 -4.49 -8.19 19.38
N GLY A 19 -5.71 -8.43 19.85
CA GLY A 19 -6.01 -8.80 21.24
C GLY A 19 -5.72 -7.69 22.25
N ASN A 20 -5.87 -6.42 21.86
CA ASN A 20 -5.49 -5.24 22.65
C ASN A 20 -4.00 -5.20 23.04
N ASN A 21 -3.15 -5.91 22.32
CA ASN A 21 -1.71 -5.84 22.50
C ASN A 21 -1.18 -4.51 21.96
N GLN A 22 -1.01 -3.56 22.88
CA GLN A 22 -0.56 -2.20 22.54
C GLN A 22 0.83 -2.18 21.90
N VAL A 23 1.69 -3.15 22.21
CA VAL A 23 3.04 -3.25 21.66
C VAL A 23 2.98 -3.68 20.20
N GLU A 24 2.29 -4.76 19.88
CA GLU A 24 2.12 -5.21 18.48
C GLU A 24 1.41 -4.15 17.63
N TYR A 25 0.40 -3.50 18.18
CA TYR A 25 -0.30 -2.42 17.48
C TYR A 25 0.60 -1.19 17.27
N GLY A 26 1.45 -0.84 18.25
CA GLY A 26 2.45 0.22 18.12
C GLY A 26 3.49 -0.08 17.04
N ILE A 27 3.93 -1.33 16.93
CA ILE A 27 4.80 -1.79 15.85
C ILE A 27 4.10 -1.62 14.50
N TRP A 28 2.83 -2.04 14.40
CA TRP A 28 2.04 -1.86 13.19
C TRP A 28 1.93 -0.38 12.78
N LEU A 29 1.64 0.52 13.71
CA LEU A 29 1.58 1.96 13.43
C LEU A 29 2.91 2.50 12.89
N THR A 30 4.03 2.04 13.43
CA THR A 30 5.36 2.43 12.97
C THR A 30 5.63 1.91 11.56
N LEU A 31 5.36 0.63 11.30
CA LEU A 31 5.52 0.01 9.97
C LEU A 31 4.60 0.65 8.94
N SER A 32 3.34 0.89 9.28
CA SER A 32 2.38 1.55 8.39
C SER A 32 2.80 2.98 8.04
N SER A 33 3.44 3.69 8.96
CA SER A 33 4.00 5.02 8.69
C SER A 33 5.12 4.97 7.66
N ILE A 34 6.02 3.97 7.75
CA ILE A 34 7.09 3.76 6.76
C ILE A 34 6.49 3.45 5.39
N VAL A 35 5.46 2.60 5.36
CA VAL A 35 4.72 2.27 4.13
C VAL A 35 4.06 3.52 3.52
N LEU A 36 3.48 4.39 4.34
CA LEU A 36 2.90 5.65 3.87
C LEU A 36 3.96 6.55 3.23
N TRP A 37 5.18 6.59 3.77
CA TRP A 37 6.29 7.36 3.17
C TRP A 37 6.58 6.91 1.74
N ILE A 38 6.60 5.61 1.47
CA ILE A 38 6.81 5.07 0.11
C ILE A 38 5.74 5.60 -0.85
N ASN A 39 4.50 5.72 -0.38
CA ASN A 39 3.42 6.27 -1.19
C ASN A 39 3.60 7.76 -1.55
N TYR A 40 4.38 8.52 -0.79
CA TYR A 40 4.69 9.92 -1.11
C TYR A 40 5.77 10.07 -2.19
N PHE A 41 6.58 9.04 -2.45
CA PHE A 41 7.55 9.07 -3.56
C PHE A 41 6.90 9.13 -4.95
N ASP A 42 5.58 8.85 -5.07
CA ASP A 42 4.82 9.03 -6.32
C ASP A 42 4.59 10.50 -6.71
N MET A 43 4.95 11.46 -5.86
CA MET A 43 4.58 12.89 -6.02
C MET A 43 5.03 13.54 -7.35
N GLY A 44 5.92 12.91 -8.12
CA GLY A 44 6.37 13.41 -9.42
C GLY A 44 5.80 12.66 -10.62
N ILE A 45 5.87 11.33 -10.60
CA ILE A 45 5.59 10.50 -11.78
C ILE A 45 4.09 10.43 -12.05
N GLY A 46 3.28 10.17 -11.03
CA GLY A 46 1.82 10.11 -11.17
C GLY A 46 1.19 11.46 -11.55
N ASN A 47 1.67 12.54 -10.94
CA ASN A 47 1.22 13.89 -11.32
C ASN A 47 1.69 14.27 -12.73
N GLY A 48 2.90 13.86 -13.13
CA GLY A 48 3.40 14.03 -14.49
C GLY A 48 2.50 13.32 -15.50
N LEU A 49 2.19 12.02 -15.24
CA LEU A 49 1.26 11.26 -16.09
C LEU A 49 -0.10 11.96 -16.19
N ARG A 50 -0.68 12.37 -15.06
CA ARG A 50 -1.99 13.04 -15.04
C ARG A 50 -2.00 14.28 -15.93
N ASN A 51 -0.99 15.15 -15.85
CA ASN A 51 -0.93 16.37 -16.64
C ASN A 51 -0.75 16.08 -18.13
N MET A 52 0.24 15.23 -18.49
CA MET A 52 0.51 14.87 -19.89
C MET A 52 -0.65 14.13 -20.54
N LEU A 53 -1.31 13.22 -19.77
CA LEU A 53 -2.48 12.52 -20.27
C LEU A 53 -3.67 13.45 -20.46
N SER A 54 -3.91 14.39 -19.53
CA SER A 54 -4.98 15.38 -19.68
C SER A 54 -4.78 16.27 -20.92
N GLU A 55 -3.55 16.66 -21.23
CA GLU A 55 -3.20 17.42 -22.43
C GLU A 55 -3.44 16.60 -23.71
N ALA A 56 -2.97 15.35 -23.75
CA ALA A 56 -3.19 14.43 -24.87
C ALA A 56 -4.68 14.18 -25.14
N LEU A 57 -5.48 14.05 -24.07
CA LEU A 57 -6.93 13.90 -24.19
C LEU A 57 -7.60 15.18 -24.72
N ALA A 58 -7.17 16.34 -24.27
CA ALA A 58 -7.71 17.63 -24.74
C ALA A 58 -7.43 17.89 -26.24
N THR A 59 -6.26 17.44 -26.72
CA THR A 59 -5.86 17.53 -28.13
C THR A 59 -6.34 16.34 -28.97
N GLN A 60 -7.07 15.39 -28.39
CA GLN A 60 -7.55 14.15 -29.03
C GLN A 60 -6.42 13.26 -29.57
N ASP A 61 -5.19 13.42 -29.06
CA ASP A 61 -4.07 12.54 -29.40
C ASP A 61 -4.05 11.29 -28.51
N PHE A 62 -4.95 10.37 -28.80
CA PHE A 62 -5.08 9.12 -28.03
C PHE A 62 -3.85 8.21 -28.16
N GLN A 63 -3.08 8.33 -29.25
CA GLN A 63 -1.86 7.55 -29.45
C GLN A 63 -0.78 8.00 -28.48
N GLN A 64 -0.59 9.30 -28.35
CA GLN A 64 0.33 9.89 -27.38
C GLN A 64 -0.12 9.60 -25.93
N GLY A 65 -1.41 9.70 -25.64
CA GLY A 65 -1.96 9.32 -24.34
C GLY A 65 -1.65 7.89 -23.93
N LYS A 66 -1.83 6.91 -24.85
CA LYS A 66 -1.45 5.51 -24.61
C LYS A 66 0.04 5.34 -24.36
N SER A 67 0.88 6.07 -25.09
CA SER A 67 2.33 6.04 -24.90
C SER A 67 2.71 6.54 -23.52
N TYR A 68 2.13 7.61 -23.02
CA TYR A 68 2.40 8.14 -21.68
C TYR A 68 2.02 7.14 -20.59
N VAL A 69 0.83 6.54 -20.68
CA VAL A 69 0.38 5.51 -19.74
C VAL A 69 1.33 4.32 -19.74
N SER A 70 1.62 3.74 -20.91
CA SER A 70 2.51 2.59 -21.04
C SER A 70 3.92 2.88 -20.50
N THR A 71 4.49 4.03 -20.87
CA THR A 71 5.83 4.43 -20.41
C THR A 71 5.86 4.59 -18.89
N THR A 72 4.82 5.18 -18.30
CA THR A 72 4.73 5.35 -16.85
C THR A 72 4.66 4.00 -16.13
N PHE A 73 3.84 3.06 -16.60
CA PHE A 73 3.77 1.72 -16.01
C PHE A 73 5.10 0.97 -16.12
N VAL A 74 5.76 1.02 -17.28
CA VAL A 74 7.08 0.39 -17.47
C VAL A 74 8.13 1.01 -16.56
N LEU A 75 8.17 2.34 -16.47
CA LEU A 75 9.12 3.06 -15.63
C LEU A 75 8.91 2.72 -14.13
N LEU A 76 7.68 2.80 -13.64
CA LEU A 76 7.37 2.47 -12.25
C LEU A 76 7.66 1.01 -11.94
N THR A 77 7.32 0.10 -12.86
CA THR A 77 7.64 -1.32 -12.70
C THR A 77 9.15 -1.54 -12.61
N ALA A 78 9.93 -0.93 -13.50
CA ALA A 78 11.38 -1.02 -13.46
C ALA A 78 11.97 -0.48 -12.14
N ILE A 79 11.50 0.68 -11.68
CA ILE A 79 11.94 1.27 -10.40
C ILE A 79 11.61 0.32 -9.24
N MET A 80 10.37 -0.21 -9.18
CA MET A 80 9.95 -1.09 -8.09
C MET A 80 10.63 -2.46 -8.13
N VAL A 81 10.92 -3.00 -9.30
CA VAL A 81 11.72 -4.23 -9.44
C VAL A 81 13.12 -4.01 -8.91
N VAL A 82 13.79 -2.94 -9.32
CA VAL A 82 15.14 -2.61 -8.81
C VAL A 82 15.11 -2.41 -7.30
N PHE A 83 14.12 -1.68 -6.77
CA PHE A 83 13.96 -1.47 -5.34
C PHE A 83 13.80 -2.79 -4.58
N ASN A 84 12.91 -3.68 -5.04
CA ASN A 84 12.69 -4.97 -4.38
C ASN A 84 13.91 -5.90 -4.47
N LEU A 85 14.63 -5.90 -5.61
CA LEU A 85 15.86 -6.66 -5.74
C LEU A 85 16.95 -6.17 -4.79
N LEU A 86 17.14 -4.86 -4.69
CA LEU A 86 18.07 -4.26 -3.72
C LEU A 86 17.67 -4.59 -2.29
N TYR A 87 16.39 -4.46 -1.95
CA TYR A 87 15.86 -4.77 -0.64
C TYR A 87 16.08 -6.26 -0.28
N ALA A 88 15.74 -7.17 -1.21
CA ALA A 88 15.93 -8.60 -1.02
C ALA A 88 17.43 -8.97 -0.88
N MET A 89 18.31 -8.33 -1.64
CA MET A 89 19.75 -8.49 -1.54
C MET A 89 20.25 -8.04 -0.16
N LEU A 90 19.88 -6.85 0.30
CA LEU A 90 20.27 -6.32 1.62
C LEU A 90 19.74 -7.20 2.76
N TYR A 91 18.52 -7.73 2.61
CA TYR A 91 17.95 -8.70 3.54
C TYR A 91 18.77 -10.01 3.56
N ALA A 92 19.11 -10.56 2.40
CA ALA A 92 19.88 -11.79 2.29
C ALA A 92 21.31 -11.68 2.86
N PHE A 93 21.92 -10.51 2.80
CA PHE A 93 23.20 -10.22 3.43
C PHE A 93 23.11 -9.88 4.93
N GLY A 94 21.89 -9.88 5.50
CA GLY A 94 21.70 -9.55 6.91
C GLY A 94 21.94 -8.09 7.26
N VAL A 95 21.96 -7.20 6.26
CA VAL A 95 22.18 -5.74 6.49
C VAL A 95 20.93 -5.10 7.05
N ILE A 96 19.74 -5.58 6.64
CA ILE A 96 18.46 -5.09 7.15
C ILE A 96 17.96 -6.08 8.20
N ASP A 97 17.87 -5.59 9.43
CA ASP A 97 17.26 -6.29 10.55
C ASP A 97 16.25 -5.35 11.23
N TRP A 98 14.97 -5.64 11.03
CA TRP A 98 13.89 -4.81 11.56
C TRP A 98 13.83 -4.82 13.08
N TYR A 99 14.29 -5.89 13.74
CA TYR A 99 14.38 -5.91 15.20
C TYR A 99 15.40 -4.92 15.72
N GLN A 100 16.55 -4.80 15.06
CA GLN A 100 17.56 -3.81 15.42
C GLN A 100 17.12 -2.38 15.07
N ILE A 101 16.52 -2.17 13.90
CA ILE A 101 16.03 -0.85 13.44
C ILE A 101 14.98 -0.30 14.42
N LEU A 102 14.04 -1.15 14.84
CA LEU A 102 12.97 -0.77 15.76
C LEU A 102 13.35 -0.93 17.24
N ARG A 103 14.55 -1.45 17.52
CA ARG A 103 15.06 -1.73 18.87
C ARG A 103 14.12 -2.62 19.68
N LEU A 104 13.63 -3.69 19.04
CA LEU A 104 12.68 -4.63 19.63
C LEU A 104 13.39 -5.94 20.03
N PRO A 105 13.07 -6.52 21.19
CA PRO A 105 13.44 -7.89 21.50
C PRO A 105 12.69 -8.87 20.58
N HIS A 106 13.37 -9.94 20.16
CA HIS A 106 12.77 -10.94 19.24
C HIS A 106 11.54 -11.66 19.83
N GLU A 107 11.41 -11.68 21.15
CA GLU A 107 10.35 -12.40 21.87
C GLU A 107 9.00 -11.64 21.93
N ILE A 108 8.98 -10.35 21.60
CA ILE A 108 7.78 -9.50 21.78
C ILE A 108 6.76 -9.70 20.65
N VAL A 109 7.22 -10.13 19.47
CA VAL A 109 6.38 -10.23 18.28
C VAL A 109 6.14 -11.70 17.94
N SER A 110 4.88 -12.06 17.74
CA SER A 110 4.46 -13.42 17.41
C SER A 110 4.82 -13.87 15.99
N VAL A 111 5.36 -12.96 15.17
CA VAL A 111 5.67 -13.18 13.75
C VAL A 111 7.11 -12.75 13.46
N ASP A 112 7.80 -13.47 12.58
CA ASP A 112 9.10 -13.01 12.08
C ASP A 112 8.94 -11.69 11.31
N LEU A 113 9.40 -10.61 11.94
CA LEU A 113 9.26 -9.24 11.46
C LEU A 113 10.06 -9.01 10.17
N ASN A 114 11.23 -9.64 10.04
CA ASN A 114 12.10 -9.50 8.88
C ASN A 114 11.47 -10.12 7.64
N HIS A 115 10.93 -11.33 7.80
CA HIS A 115 10.23 -12.02 6.73
C HIS A 115 8.91 -11.34 6.36
N LEU A 116 8.15 -10.90 7.38
CA LEU A 116 6.91 -10.13 7.17
C LEU A 116 7.17 -8.90 6.31
N MET A 117 8.18 -8.11 6.65
CA MET A 117 8.52 -6.90 5.90
C MET A 117 9.00 -7.17 4.48
N LEU A 118 9.69 -8.29 4.24
CA LEU A 118 10.07 -8.69 2.88
C LEU A 118 8.84 -8.89 1.99
N VAL A 119 7.85 -9.62 2.50
CA VAL A 119 6.60 -9.89 1.77
C VAL A 119 5.78 -8.62 1.59
N LEU A 120 5.65 -7.83 2.66
CA LEU A 120 4.89 -6.56 2.61
C LEU A 120 5.47 -5.59 1.59
N MET A 121 6.80 -5.45 1.50
CA MET A 121 7.44 -4.57 0.52
C MET A 121 7.11 -4.98 -0.92
N GLY A 122 7.01 -6.28 -1.20
CA GLY A 122 6.54 -6.78 -2.50
C GLY A 122 5.11 -6.38 -2.81
N ILE A 123 4.18 -6.60 -1.86
CA ILE A 123 2.76 -6.27 -2.01
C ILE A 123 2.56 -4.76 -2.18
N ILE A 124 3.27 -3.95 -1.38
CA ILE A 124 3.20 -2.49 -1.43
C ILE A 124 3.72 -1.96 -2.75
N SER A 125 4.84 -2.52 -3.25
CA SER A 125 5.38 -2.13 -4.55
C SER A 125 4.41 -2.41 -5.69
N LEU A 126 3.71 -3.54 -5.66
CA LEU A 126 2.68 -3.86 -6.63
C LEU A 126 1.48 -2.90 -6.52
N THR A 127 1.03 -2.63 -5.30
CA THR A 127 -0.04 -1.65 -5.05
C THR A 127 0.35 -0.26 -5.55
N PHE A 128 1.60 0.14 -5.35
CA PHE A 128 2.13 1.42 -5.81
C PHE A 128 2.06 1.57 -7.34
N ILE A 129 2.44 0.52 -8.08
CA ILE A 129 2.33 0.51 -9.55
C ILE A 129 0.87 0.63 -9.97
N LEU A 130 -0.03 -0.19 -9.40
CA LEU A 130 -1.43 -0.22 -9.76
C LEU A 130 -2.21 1.05 -9.35
N LYS A 131 -1.78 1.72 -8.28
CA LYS A 131 -2.36 3.01 -7.85
C LYS A 131 -2.28 4.09 -8.94
N THR A 132 -1.39 3.94 -9.92
CA THR A 132 -1.31 4.80 -11.12
C THR A 132 -2.64 4.84 -11.90
N ILE A 133 -3.49 3.80 -11.79
CA ILE A 133 -4.85 3.79 -12.33
C ILE A 133 -5.66 4.98 -11.78
N GLY A 134 -5.50 5.32 -10.51
CA GLY A 134 -6.13 6.49 -9.91
C GLY A 134 -5.73 7.82 -10.57
N ASN A 135 -4.47 7.95 -10.99
CA ASN A 135 -3.99 9.12 -11.72
C ASN A 135 -4.60 9.20 -13.13
N ILE A 136 -4.84 8.05 -13.77
CA ILE A 136 -5.54 7.99 -15.06
C ILE A 136 -6.98 8.48 -14.91
N TYR A 137 -7.72 8.03 -13.89
CA TYR A 137 -9.07 8.52 -13.62
C TYR A 137 -9.09 10.03 -13.33
N GLN A 138 -8.07 10.55 -12.64
CA GLN A 138 -7.96 11.99 -12.41
C GLN A 138 -7.68 12.77 -13.71
N ALA A 139 -6.88 12.22 -14.63
CA ALA A 139 -6.64 12.81 -15.95
C ALA A 139 -7.93 12.82 -16.81
N LEU A 140 -8.77 11.80 -16.66
CA LEU A 140 -10.11 11.72 -17.28
C LEU A 140 -11.15 12.64 -16.62
N GLN A 141 -10.74 13.50 -15.69
CA GLN A 141 -11.62 14.38 -14.91
C GLN A 141 -12.66 13.63 -14.05
N MET A 142 -12.31 12.42 -13.61
CA MET A 142 -13.15 11.57 -12.76
C MET A 142 -12.51 11.32 -11.39
N PRO A 143 -12.17 12.37 -10.60
CA PRO A 143 -11.49 12.22 -9.31
C PRO A 143 -12.34 11.43 -8.31
N VAL A 144 -13.66 11.48 -8.43
CA VAL A 144 -14.60 10.73 -7.56
C VAL A 144 -14.34 9.22 -7.65
N VAL A 145 -13.94 8.70 -8.82
CA VAL A 145 -13.62 7.27 -8.99
C VAL A 145 -12.38 6.91 -8.16
N ASN A 146 -11.32 7.73 -8.25
CA ASN A 146 -10.13 7.51 -7.43
C ASN A 146 -10.44 7.52 -5.93
N ASP A 147 -11.24 8.49 -5.46
CA ASP A 147 -11.64 8.56 -4.05
C ASP A 147 -12.51 7.37 -3.64
N ALA A 148 -13.36 6.88 -4.54
CA ALA A 148 -14.16 5.67 -4.33
C ALA A 148 -13.28 4.42 -4.20
N LEU A 149 -12.24 4.27 -5.03
CA LEU A 149 -11.28 3.15 -4.92
C LEU A 149 -10.60 3.13 -3.55
N VAL A 150 -10.13 4.30 -3.08
CA VAL A 150 -9.52 4.43 -1.74
C VAL A 150 -10.53 4.08 -0.63
N LEU A 151 -11.76 4.55 -0.75
CA LEU A 151 -12.81 4.25 0.23
C LEU A 151 -13.14 2.75 0.27
N VAL A 152 -13.31 2.12 -0.90
CA VAL A 152 -13.59 0.68 -1.02
C VAL A 152 -12.45 -0.13 -0.42
N GLY A 153 -11.20 0.24 -0.68
CA GLY A 153 -10.03 -0.40 -0.07
C GLY A 153 -10.06 -0.36 1.46
N SER A 154 -10.39 0.81 2.03
CA SER A 154 -10.51 0.98 3.48
C SER A 154 -11.67 0.18 4.07
N LEU A 155 -12.82 0.13 3.39
CA LEU A 155 -13.97 -0.68 3.81
C LEU A 155 -13.67 -2.17 3.74
N LEU A 156 -12.99 -2.64 2.70
CA LEU A 156 -12.56 -4.05 2.59
C LEU A 156 -11.58 -4.42 3.70
N SER A 157 -10.68 -3.51 4.09
CA SER A 157 -9.80 -3.72 5.24
C SER A 157 -10.61 -3.89 6.53
N LEU A 158 -11.62 -3.04 6.79
CA LEU A 158 -12.51 -3.16 7.96
C LEU A 158 -13.28 -4.49 7.96
N ILE A 159 -13.87 -4.84 6.82
CA ILE A 159 -14.60 -6.09 6.66
C ILE A 159 -13.66 -7.29 6.87
N GLY A 160 -12.45 -7.24 6.32
CA GLY A 160 -11.43 -8.27 6.49
C GLY A 160 -11.05 -8.48 7.95
N ILE A 161 -10.83 -7.40 8.71
CA ILE A 161 -10.56 -7.43 10.14
C ILE A 161 -11.74 -8.08 10.89
N TYR A 162 -12.96 -7.63 10.59
CA TYR A 162 -14.15 -8.13 11.26
C TYR A 162 -14.38 -9.63 10.98
N LEU A 163 -14.32 -10.05 9.72
CA LEU A 163 -14.54 -11.45 9.34
C LEU A 163 -13.47 -12.37 9.93
N TRP A 164 -12.20 -11.94 9.89
CA TRP A 164 -11.12 -12.75 10.45
C TRP A 164 -11.20 -12.87 11.96
N SER A 165 -11.61 -11.81 12.65
CA SER A 165 -11.79 -11.82 14.11
C SER A 165 -12.84 -12.83 14.60
N GLN A 166 -13.77 -13.27 13.73
CA GLN A 166 -14.77 -14.30 14.04
C GLN A 166 -14.21 -15.72 13.93
N VAL A 167 -13.11 -15.90 13.21
CA VAL A 167 -12.55 -17.24 12.92
C VAL A 167 -11.38 -17.55 13.83
N GLU A 168 -10.49 -16.59 14.06
CA GLU A 168 -9.24 -16.82 14.77
C GLU A 168 -8.70 -15.51 15.38
N ALA A 169 -7.93 -15.63 16.46
CA ALA A 169 -7.23 -14.51 17.06
C ALA A 169 -6.30 -13.84 16.04
N GLY A 170 -6.37 -12.53 15.96
CA GLY A 170 -5.49 -11.73 15.10
C GLY A 170 -4.09 -11.63 15.66
N ASN A 171 -3.14 -11.36 14.79
CA ASN A 171 -1.78 -10.99 15.13
C ASN A 171 -1.28 -9.89 14.17
N LEU A 172 -0.09 -9.35 14.45
CA LEU A 172 0.54 -8.31 13.63
C LEU A 172 0.61 -8.67 12.15
N GLY A 173 1.00 -9.91 11.82
CA GLY A 173 1.13 -10.36 10.43
C GLY A 173 -0.21 -10.34 9.68
N LYS A 174 -1.25 -10.92 10.29
CA LYS A 174 -2.60 -10.94 9.71
C LYS A 174 -3.15 -9.53 9.51
N LEU A 175 -2.94 -8.65 10.49
CA LEU A 175 -3.33 -7.24 10.39
C LEU A 175 -2.65 -6.55 9.21
N ALA A 176 -1.34 -6.71 9.10
CA ALA A 176 -0.54 -6.13 8.02
C ALA A 176 -0.96 -6.64 6.64
N PHE A 177 -1.24 -7.95 6.51
CA PHE A 177 -1.74 -8.53 5.26
C PHE A 177 -3.11 -7.98 4.87
N ILE A 178 -4.06 -7.86 5.80
CA ILE A 178 -5.39 -7.31 5.50
C ILE A 178 -5.25 -5.87 4.99
N PHE A 179 -4.46 -5.03 5.66
CA PHE A 179 -4.27 -3.63 5.29
C PHE A 179 -3.55 -3.43 3.95
N THR A 180 -2.70 -4.35 3.55
CA THR A 180 -1.95 -4.24 2.30
C THR A 180 -2.65 -4.93 1.12
N LEU A 181 -3.31 -6.08 1.36
CA LEU A 181 -4.00 -6.83 0.31
C LEU A 181 -5.35 -6.23 -0.09
N ALA A 182 -6.08 -5.60 0.85
CA ALA A 182 -7.38 -5.02 0.53
C ALA A 182 -7.28 -3.88 -0.51
N PRO A 183 -6.39 -2.88 -0.37
CA PRO A 183 -6.17 -1.88 -1.42
C PRO A 183 -5.64 -2.49 -2.72
N LEU A 184 -4.70 -3.45 -2.64
CA LEU A 184 -4.18 -4.14 -3.81
C LEU A 184 -5.30 -4.77 -4.63
N PHE A 185 -6.20 -5.52 -3.97
CA PHE A 185 -7.32 -6.17 -4.63
C PHE A 185 -8.23 -5.16 -5.35
N VAL A 186 -8.49 -4.02 -4.72
CA VAL A 186 -9.30 -2.96 -5.34
C VAL A 186 -8.67 -2.44 -6.64
N TYR A 187 -7.35 -2.19 -6.64
CA TYR A 187 -6.66 -1.71 -7.83
C TYR A 187 -6.45 -2.79 -8.91
N ILE A 188 -6.49 -4.08 -8.57
CA ILE A 188 -6.48 -5.17 -9.55
C ILE A 188 -7.81 -5.24 -10.32
N VAL A 189 -8.92 -4.92 -9.64
CA VAL A 189 -10.26 -5.00 -10.22
C VAL A 189 -10.65 -3.70 -10.94
N ALA A 190 -10.02 -2.58 -10.63
CA ALA A 190 -10.28 -1.27 -11.22
C ALA A 190 -9.82 -1.14 -12.67
#